data_6cc9c682550d75e8ad0fd9d8907ea231
#
_entry.id   6cc9c682550d75e8ad0fd9d8907ea231
#
_cell.length_a   1.000
_cell.length_b   1.000
_cell.length_c   1.000
_cell.angle_alpha   90.00
_cell.angle_beta   90.00
_cell.angle_gamma   90.00
#
_symmetry.space_group_name_H-M   'P 1'
#
loop_
_entity.id
_entity.type
_entity.pdbx_description
1 polymer ?
#
loop_
_entity_poly.entity_id
_entity_poly.type
_entity_poly.pdbx_seq_one_letter_code
_entity_poly.pdbx_strand_id
1 'polypeptide(L)'
;MKRRCVGSSLTSFLFPLPQPPLQFKLFSQAPKKPARTLPTVVPAPSYRIPAVWLGLNAATALAHVSLVGDSLSSQVPGFLFASVLPLFLAVQASRVRFVFGPRSLEVVVGADTPEEIAAGQGTETENRFVGGKNEWSYDSFVNWEFFPSKGFPVLVYFKETQTKPEGQIHFFPVLFQAKELYGVMKERCGSSVNSG
;
A
#
# COMPACT_ATOMS: atom_id res chain seq x y z
N MET A 1 65.19 1.04 -63.69
CA MET A 1 65.89 1.78 -62.59
C MET A 1 65.23 1.46 -61.24
N LYS A 2 65.93 0.65 -60.46
CA LYS A 2 65.46 0.20 -59.09
C LYS A 2 65.79 1.28 -58.08
N ARG A 3 64.85 1.68 -57.25
CA ARG A 3 65.16 2.31 -55.95
C ARG A 3 64.46 1.52 -54.82
N ARG A 4 65.26 0.93 -53.96
CA ARG A 4 64.87 0.34 -52.73
C ARG A 4 64.67 1.48 -51.72
N CYS A 5 63.57 1.45 -50.97
CA CYS A 5 63.41 2.17 -49.69
C CYS A 5 63.50 1.19 -48.55
N VAL A 6 64.39 1.52 -47.63
CA VAL A 6 64.72 0.77 -46.42
C VAL A 6 63.65 1.03 -45.38
N GLY A 7 63.08 -0.04 -44.84
CA GLY A 7 62.14 0.05 -43.74
C GLY A 7 62.86 0.27 -42.41
N SER A 8 62.42 1.28 -41.67
CA SER A 8 62.80 1.51 -40.29
C SER A 8 61.75 0.91 -39.35
N SER A 9 62.11 -0.14 -38.68
CA SER A 9 61.29 -0.81 -37.66
C SER A 9 61.38 0.00 -36.38
N LEU A 10 60.31 0.71 -36.01
CA LEU A 10 60.12 1.34 -34.69
C LEU A 10 59.43 0.34 -33.77
N THR A 11 60.22 -0.33 -32.96
CA THR A 11 59.75 -1.12 -31.82
C THR A 11 59.25 -0.18 -30.72
N SER A 12 57.93 -0.02 -30.64
CA SER A 12 57.26 0.68 -29.52
C SER A 12 57.33 -0.18 -28.26
N PHE A 13 58.18 0.21 -27.33
CA PHE A 13 58.17 -0.33 -25.97
C PHE A 13 56.88 0.16 -25.27
N LEU A 14 55.84 -0.67 -25.21
CA LEU A 14 54.68 -0.48 -24.34
C LEU A 14 55.07 -0.83 -22.92
N PHE A 15 55.27 0.18 -22.09
CA PHE A 15 55.34 0.01 -20.63
C PHE A 15 53.92 -0.32 -20.14
N PRO A 16 53.73 -1.42 -19.39
CA PRO A 16 52.46 -1.68 -18.74
C PRO A 16 52.22 -0.62 -17.64
N LEU A 17 51.11 0.08 -17.74
CA LEU A 17 50.64 0.98 -16.69
C LEU A 17 50.49 0.19 -15.37
N PRO A 18 50.90 0.76 -14.23
CA PRO A 18 50.69 0.10 -12.93
C PRO A 18 49.20 0.00 -12.66
N GLN A 19 48.73 -1.24 -12.49
CA GLN A 19 47.37 -1.53 -12.07
C GLN A 19 47.19 -1.02 -10.65
N PRO A 20 46.07 -0.28 -10.35
CA PRO A 20 45.81 0.10 -8.97
C PRO A 20 45.56 -1.17 -8.14
N PRO A 21 46.03 -1.23 -6.86
CA PRO A 21 45.81 -2.39 -6.01
C PRO A 21 44.31 -2.62 -5.85
N LEU A 22 43.86 -3.83 -6.16
CA LEU A 22 42.54 -4.33 -5.87
C LEU A 22 42.33 -4.26 -4.35
N GLN A 23 41.85 -3.11 -3.87
CA GLN A 23 41.32 -3.02 -2.53
C GLN A 23 40.00 -3.81 -2.51
N PHE A 24 40.11 -5.10 -2.20
CA PHE A 24 39.00 -5.87 -1.68
C PHE A 24 38.57 -5.18 -0.38
N LYS A 25 37.65 -4.22 -0.48
CA LYS A 25 36.80 -3.83 0.66
C LYS A 25 36.01 -5.07 1.01
N LEU A 26 36.52 -5.88 1.91
CA LEU A 26 35.72 -6.74 2.75
C LEU A 26 34.70 -5.81 3.44
N PHE A 27 33.53 -5.62 2.81
CA PHE A 27 32.38 -5.11 3.51
C PHE A 27 32.10 -6.14 4.60
N SER A 28 32.64 -5.86 5.79
CA SER A 28 32.19 -6.48 7.01
C SER A 28 30.69 -6.22 7.10
N GLN A 29 29.92 -7.21 6.65
CA GLN A 29 28.48 -7.19 6.90
C GLN A 29 28.34 -7.23 8.41
N ALA A 30 27.99 -6.08 8.99
CA ALA A 30 27.58 -6.04 10.37
C ALA A 30 26.54 -7.16 10.56
N PRO A 31 26.60 -7.94 11.66
CA PRO A 31 25.70 -9.05 11.87
C PRO A 31 24.28 -8.52 11.75
N LYS A 32 23.57 -9.00 10.73
CA LYS A 32 22.17 -8.65 10.47
C LYS A 32 21.41 -9.09 11.71
N LYS A 33 20.98 -8.11 12.52
CA LYS A 33 20.18 -8.32 13.73
C LYS A 33 19.10 -9.36 13.39
N PRO A 34 18.95 -10.47 14.14
CA PRO A 34 17.98 -11.49 13.81
C PRO A 34 16.62 -10.81 13.58
N ALA A 35 16.05 -11.00 12.40
CA ALA A 35 14.77 -10.42 12.06
C ALA A 35 13.77 -10.90 13.13
N ARG A 36 13.29 -9.97 13.96
CA ARG A 36 12.23 -10.23 14.91
C ARG A 36 11.05 -10.71 14.07
N THR A 37 10.71 -12.00 14.17
CA THR A 37 9.54 -12.55 13.47
C THR A 37 8.31 -11.97 14.15
N LEU A 38 7.84 -10.85 13.61
CA LEU A 38 6.61 -10.22 14.08
C LEU A 38 5.45 -11.12 13.67
N PRO A 39 4.45 -11.32 14.53
CA PRO A 39 3.28 -12.12 14.20
C PRO A 39 2.49 -11.47 13.06
N THR A 40 1.80 -12.26 12.25
CA THR A 40 0.85 -11.74 11.27
C THR A 40 -0.32 -11.09 11.99
N VAL A 41 -0.71 -9.88 11.58
CA VAL A 41 -1.83 -9.12 12.13
C VAL A 41 -2.81 -8.79 11.01
N VAL A 42 -4.09 -9.09 11.22
CA VAL A 42 -5.18 -8.79 10.30
C VAL A 42 -6.20 -7.93 11.05
N PRO A 43 -6.24 -6.60 10.84
CA PRO A 43 -7.19 -5.73 11.50
C PRO A 43 -8.64 -6.15 11.21
N ALA A 44 -9.48 -6.17 12.24
CA ALA A 44 -10.87 -6.55 12.11
C ALA A 44 -11.64 -5.59 11.18
N PRO A 45 -12.63 -6.08 10.41
CA PRO A 45 -13.44 -5.25 9.53
C PRO A 45 -14.27 -4.23 10.31
N SER A 46 -14.55 -3.09 9.69
CA SER A 46 -15.37 -2.02 10.26
C SER A 46 -16.41 -1.53 9.26
N TYR A 47 -17.66 -1.49 9.69
CA TYR A 47 -18.78 -0.99 8.89
C TYR A 47 -19.17 0.45 9.26
N ARG A 48 -18.33 1.16 10.02
CA ARG A 48 -18.65 2.53 10.50
C ARG A 48 -18.90 3.50 9.36
N ILE A 49 -18.04 3.51 8.34
CA ILE A 49 -18.19 4.43 7.18
C ILE A 49 -19.49 4.17 6.44
N PRO A 50 -19.79 2.94 5.96
CA PRO A 50 -21.04 2.67 5.28
C PRO A 50 -22.26 2.90 6.18
N ALA A 51 -22.21 2.56 7.46
CA ALA A 51 -23.31 2.78 8.38
C ALA A 51 -23.63 4.27 8.62
N VAL A 52 -22.59 5.09 8.84
CA VAL A 52 -22.76 6.55 8.99
C VAL A 52 -23.34 7.16 7.72
N TRP A 53 -22.85 6.76 6.56
CA TRP A 53 -23.35 7.27 5.28
C TRP A 53 -24.83 6.89 5.05
N LEU A 54 -25.19 5.62 5.26
CA LEU A 54 -26.60 5.18 5.17
C LEU A 54 -27.49 5.92 6.15
N GLY A 55 -27.01 6.14 7.39
CA GLY A 55 -27.73 6.92 8.40
C GLY A 55 -27.96 8.37 7.97
N LEU A 56 -26.96 9.04 7.39
CA LEU A 56 -27.09 10.39 6.86
C LEU A 56 -28.08 10.45 5.69
N ASN A 57 -28.03 9.49 4.76
CA ASN A 57 -29.00 9.40 3.67
C ASN A 57 -30.44 9.28 4.18
N ALA A 58 -30.66 8.38 5.16
CA ALA A 58 -31.98 8.21 5.76
C ALA A 58 -32.44 9.49 6.48
N ALA A 59 -31.57 10.12 7.25
CA ALA A 59 -31.87 11.37 7.95
C ALA A 59 -32.24 12.49 6.97
N THR A 60 -31.48 12.60 5.85
CA THR A 60 -31.79 13.60 4.81
C THR A 60 -33.13 13.36 4.16
N ALA A 61 -33.47 12.13 3.79
CA ALA A 61 -34.78 11.80 3.21
C ALA A 61 -35.93 12.12 4.16
N LEU A 62 -35.77 11.77 5.46
CA LEU A 62 -36.77 12.10 6.49
C LEU A 62 -36.93 13.61 6.71
N ALA A 63 -35.82 14.36 6.70
CA ALA A 63 -35.84 15.81 6.83
C ALA A 63 -36.60 16.47 5.68
N HIS A 64 -36.42 16.01 4.44
CA HIS A 64 -37.19 16.49 3.29
C HIS A 64 -38.70 16.25 3.46
N VAL A 65 -39.11 15.07 3.89
CA VAL A 65 -40.51 14.76 4.17
C VAL A 65 -41.05 15.67 5.27
N SER A 66 -40.33 15.87 6.36
CA SER A 66 -40.79 16.59 7.54
C SER A 66 -40.76 18.11 7.42
N LEU A 67 -39.74 18.66 6.77
CA LEU A 67 -39.47 20.11 6.73
C LEU A 67 -39.95 20.75 5.42
N VAL A 68 -39.88 20.04 4.31
CA VAL A 68 -40.22 20.55 2.98
C VAL A 68 -41.67 20.13 2.60
N GLY A 69 -42.20 19.11 3.26
CA GLY A 69 -43.53 18.58 2.98
C GLY A 69 -43.60 17.63 1.78
N ASP A 70 -42.43 17.11 1.36
CA ASP A 70 -42.35 16.12 0.30
C ASP A 70 -43.02 14.80 0.71
N SER A 71 -43.52 14.04 -0.27
CA SER A 71 -43.97 12.68 0.01
C SER A 71 -42.81 11.74 0.20
N LEU A 72 -42.96 10.74 1.07
CA LEU A 72 -41.91 9.72 1.28
C LEU A 72 -41.54 9.00 -0.04
N SER A 73 -42.56 8.76 -0.90
CA SER A 73 -42.37 8.11 -2.20
C SER A 73 -41.46 8.90 -3.15
N SER A 74 -41.48 10.24 -3.09
CA SER A 74 -40.62 11.08 -3.93
C SER A 74 -39.14 10.99 -3.52
N GLN A 75 -38.84 10.64 -2.27
CA GLN A 75 -37.47 10.51 -1.75
C GLN A 75 -36.83 9.14 -2.05
N VAL A 76 -37.63 8.10 -2.34
CA VAL A 76 -37.14 6.73 -2.54
C VAL A 76 -36.08 6.62 -3.64
N PRO A 77 -36.24 7.18 -4.85
CA PRO A 77 -35.22 7.05 -5.90
C PRO A 77 -33.89 7.66 -5.51
N GLY A 78 -33.91 8.85 -4.90
CA GLY A 78 -32.68 9.53 -4.41
C GLY A 78 -31.98 8.74 -3.30
N PHE A 79 -32.75 8.22 -2.35
CA PHE A 79 -32.24 7.37 -1.28
C PHE A 79 -31.58 6.09 -1.83
N LEU A 80 -32.23 5.40 -2.75
CA LEU A 80 -31.70 4.19 -3.36
C LEU A 80 -30.38 4.49 -4.10
N PHE A 81 -30.35 5.54 -4.92
CA PHE A 81 -29.15 5.94 -5.65
C PHE A 81 -28.01 6.29 -4.70
N ALA A 82 -28.24 7.12 -3.68
CA ALA A 82 -27.24 7.52 -2.71
C ALA A 82 -26.77 6.36 -1.82
N SER A 83 -27.55 5.27 -1.74
CA SER A 83 -27.19 4.08 -0.95
C SER A 83 -26.27 3.09 -1.69
N VAL A 84 -26.11 3.22 -3.02
CA VAL A 84 -25.27 2.29 -3.82
C VAL A 84 -23.84 2.24 -3.31
N LEU A 85 -23.21 3.41 -3.13
CA LEU A 85 -21.80 3.47 -2.70
C LEU A 85 -21.59 2.93 -1.28
N PRO A 86 -22.36 3.33 -0.24
CA PRO A 86 -22.17 2.76 1.09
C PRO A 86 -22.47 1.26 1.17
N LEU A 87 -23.43 0.74 0.39
CA LEU A 87 -23.67 -0.71 0.28
C LEU A 87 -22.47 -1.42 -0.37
N PHE A 88 -21.94 -0.86 -1.45
CA PHE A 88 -20.71 -1.37 -2.06
C PHE A 88 -19.54 -1.39 -1.06
N LEU A 89 -19.33 -0.31 -0.30
CA LEU A 89 -18.31 -0.26 0.74
C LEU A 89 -18.55 -1.29 1.86
N ALA A 90 -19.80 -1.57 2.22
CA ALA A 90 -20.13 -2.61 3.19
C ALA A 90 -19.75 -4.01 2.66
N VAL A 91 -20.02 -4.30 1.38
CA VAL A 91 -19.57 -5.55 0.73
C VAL A 91 -18.04 -5.62 0.69
N GLN A 92 -17.36 -4.52 0.37
CA GLN A 92 -15.90 -4.50 0.37
C GLN A 92 -15.32 -4.71 1.78
N ALA A 93 -15.94 -4.13 2.82
CA ALA A 93 -15.54 -4.34 4.21
C ALA A 93 -15.65 -5.81 4.65
N SER A 94 -16.58 -6.58 4.07
CA SER A 94 -16.70 -8.02 4.35
C SER A 94 -15.65 -8.87 3.63
N ARG A 95 -15.09 -8.39 2.51
CA ARG A 95 -14.25 -9.20 1.60
C ARG A 95 -12.77 -8.79 1.57
N VAL A 96 -12.46 -7.51 1.77
CA VAL A 96 -11.09 -7.00 1.72
C VAL A 96 -10.43 -7.18 3.09
N ARG A 97 -9.19 -7.64 3.11
CA ARG A 97 -8.36 -7.74 4.32
C ARG A 97 -7.00 -7.12 4.09
N PHE A 98 -6.52 -6.38 5.07
CA PHE A 98 -5.13 -5.97 5.17
C PHE A 98 -4.39 -6.98 6.02
N VAL A 99 -3.38 -7.63 5.46
CA VAL A 99 -2.58 -8.64 6.12
C VAL A 99 -1.20 -8.05 6.38
N PHE A 100 -0.93 -7.75 7.63
CA PHE A 100 0.38 -7.27 8.06
C PHE A 100 1.26 -8.47 8.42
N GLY A 101 1.99 -8.97 7.42
CA GLY A 101 2.96 -10.05 7.60
C GLY A 101 4.23 -9.59 8.33
N PRO A 102 5.21 -10.47 8.52
CA PRO A 102 6.47 -10.14 9.19
C PRO A 102 7.32 -9.09 8.46
N ARG A 103 7.17 -8.93 7.13
CA ARG A 103 8.01 -8.08 6.28
C ARG A 103 7.23 -7.17 5.34
N SER A 104 5.95 -7.42 5.12
CA SER A 104 5.14 -6.77 4.10
C SER A 104 3.70 -6.56 4.56
N LEU A 105 3.07 -5.54 3.98
CA LEU A 105 1.63 -5.36 3.95
C LEU A 105 1.09 -5.99 2.67
N GLU A 106 0.10 -6.85 2.80
CA GLU A 106 -0.61 -7.47 1.69
C GLU A 106 -2.11 -7.11 1.74
N VAL A 107 -2.72 -6.89 0.58
CA VAL A 107 -4.17 -6.71 0.45
C VAL A 107 -4.78 -7.92 -0.21
N VAL A 108 -5.61 -8.65 0.54
CA VAL A 108 -6.25 -9.89 0.11
C VAL A 108 -7.75 -9.66 -0.04
N VAL A 109 -8.36 -10.30 -1.04
CA VAL A 109 -9.81 -10.23 -1.29
C VAL A 109 -10.40 -11.66 -1.28
N GLY A 110 -11.50 -11.84 -0.55
CA GLY A 110 -12.27 -13.09 -0.56
C GLY A 110 -11.84 -14.14 0.47
N ALA A 111 -10.92 -13.82 1.37
CA ALA A 111 -10.61 -14.65 2.52
C ALA A 111 -11.54 -14.30 3.69
N ASP A 112 -12.24 -15.30 4.23
CA ASP A 112 -13.25 -15.06 5.27
C ASP A 112 -12.65 -15.04 6.68
N THR A 113 -11.56 -15.77 6.92
CA THR A 113 -10.95 -15.86 8.25
C THR A 113 -9.44 -15.57 8.24
N PRO A 114 -8.86 -15.10 9.37
CA PRO A 114 -7.41 -14.95 9.52
C PRO A 114 -6.65 -16.26 9.31
N GLU A 115 -7.26 -17.40 9.65
CA GLU A 115 -6.68 -18.73 9.48
C GLU A 115 -6.56 -19.11 7.99
N GLU A 116 -7.57 -18.81 7.19
CA GLU A 116 -7.56 -19.03 5.73
C GLU A 116 -6.49 -18.16 5.05
N ILE A 117 -6.34 -16.91 5.52
CA ILE A 117 -5.28 -16.00 5.07
C ILE A 117 -3.89 -16.56 5.41
N ALA A 118 -3.70 -17.04 6.65
CA ALA A 118 -2.45 -17.64 7.09
C ALA A 118 -2.13 -18.95 6.35
N ALA A 119 -3.16 -19.66 5.90
CA ALA A 119 -3.04 -20.88 5.07
C ALA A 119 -2.80 -20.56 3.56
N GLY A 120 -2.75 -19.29 3.16
CA GLY A 120 -2.57 -18.90 1.75
C GLY A 120 -3.80 -19.14 0.87
N GLN A 121 -4.99 -19.25 1.45
CA GLN A 121 -6.24 -19.53 0.74
C GLN A 121 -6.93 -18.26 0.21
N GLY A 122 -6.38 -17.09 0.42
CA GLY A 122 -6.85 -15.86 -0.20
C GLY A 122 -6.55 -15.84 -1.70
N THR A 123 -7.48 -15.33 -2.51
CA THR A 123 -7.16 -15.06 -3.91
C THR A 123 -6.10 -13.97 -3.98
N GLU A 124 -4.92 -14.30 -4.50
CA GLU A 124 -3.92 -13.32 -4.87
C GLU A 124 -4.55 -12.36 -5.89
N THR A 125 -4.94 -11.17 -5.43
CA THR A 125 -5.46 -10.16 -6.34
C THR A 125 -4.30 -9.42 -6.96
N GLU A 126 -4.01 -9.73 -8.21
CA GLU A 126 -3.17 -8.86 -9.02
C GLU A 126 -3.80 -7.46 -9.09
N ASN A 127 -2.99 -6.45 -8.86
CA ASN A 127 -3.43 -5.07 -9.05
C ASN A 127 -3.69 -4.84 -10.54
N ARG A 128 -4.96 -4.84 -10.95
CA ARG A 128 -5.39 -4.67 -12.36
C ARG A 128 -4.95 -3.35 -12.99
N PHE A 129 -4.63 -2.34 -12.19
CA PHE A 129 -4.28 -1.00 -12.68
C PHE A 129 -2.77 -0.78 -12.80
N VAL A 130 -1.98 -1.44 -11.96
CA VAL A 130 -0.52 -1.20 -11.89
C VAL A 130 0.28 -2.46 -12.25
N GLY A 131 -0.37 -3.63 -12.24
CA GLY A 131 0.28 -4.95 -12.38
C GLY A 131 1.02 -5.37 -11.10
N GLY A 132 1.18 -6.69 -10.89
CA GLY A 132 1.88 -7.25 -9.74
C GLY A 132 0.98 -7.54 -8.54
N LYS A 133 1.55 -8.16 -7.51
CA LYS A 133 0.87 -8.49 -6.26
C LYS A 133 0.53 -7.23 -5.48
N ASN A 134 -0.62 -7.22 -4.80
CA ASN A 134 -0.98 -6.20 -3.82
C ASN A 134 -0.21 -6.41 -2.50
N GLU A 135 1.10 -6.49 -2.59
CA GLU A 135 2.02 -6.72 -1.49
C GLU A 135 3.17 -5.72 -1.53
N TRP A 136 3.40 -5.01 -0.42
CA TRP A 136 4.46 -3.99 -0.30
C TRP A 136 5.32 -4.26 0.92
N SER A 137 6.65 -4.35 0.71
CA SER A 137 7.62 -4.45 1.78
C SER A 137 7.62 -3.19 2.65
N TYR A 138 7.72 -3.34 3.97
CA TYR A 138 7.79 -2.17 4.87
C TYR A 138 9.01 -1.29 4.60
N ASP A 139 10.10 -1.85 4.09
CA ASP A 139 11.30 -1.09 3.72
C ASP A 139 11.09 -0.15 2.53
N SER A 140 10.01 -0.36 1.75
CA SER A 140 9.66 0.49 0.61
C SER A 140 8.77 1.68 0.98
N PHE A 141 8.20 1.69 2.19
CA PHE A 141 7.30 2.77 2.62
C PHE A 141 8.07 4.07 2.82
N VAL A 142 7.60 5.13 2.16
CA VAL A 142 8.16 6.48 2.30
C VAL A 142 7.41 7.25 3.39
N ASN A 143 6.09 7.22 3.35
CA ASN A 143 5.22 7.84 4.33
C ASN A 143 3.81 7.25 4.25
N TRP A 144 3.00 7.55 5.28
CA TRP A 144 1.61 7.16 5.34
C TRP A 144 0.83 8.09 6.28
N GLU A 145 -0.48 8.17 6.09
CA GLU A 145 -1.36 8.93 6.97
C GLU A 145 -2.82 8.48 6.85
N PHE A 146 -3.62 8.87 7.84
CA PHE A 146 -5.07 8.77 7.79
C PHE A 146 -5.68 10.09 7.34
N PHE A 147 -6.54 10.05 6.34
CA PHE A 147 -7.25 11.22 5.81
C PHE A 147 -8.75 11.15 6.13
N PRO A 148 -9.40 12.27 6.49
CA PRO A 148 -8.84 13.60 6.73
C PRO A 148 -8.08 13.73 8.07
N SER A 149 -8.28 12.83 9.01
CA SER A 149 -7.58 12.85 10.29
C SER A 149 -7.56 11.50 10.98
N LYS A 150 -6.66 11.34 11.96
CA LYS A 150 -6.61 10.15 12.84
C LYS A 150 -7.90 9.92 13.64
N GLY A 151 -8.60 11.01 14.04
CA GLY A 151 -9.83 10.93 14.85
C GLY A 151 -11.05 10.48 14.04
N PHE A 152 -11.08 10.82 12.75
CA PHE A 152 -12.14 10.44 11.82
C PHE A 152 -11.54 10.00 10.48
N PRO A 153 -10.91 8.83 10.42
CA PRO A 153 -10.28 8.36 9.21
C PRO A 153 -11.31 7.80 8.23
N VAL A 154 -11.28 8.30 6.99
CA VAL A 154 -12.08 7.81 5.86
C VAL A 154 -11.20 7.01 4.91
N LEU A 155 -9.98 7.51 4.66
CA LEU A 155 -8.99 6.87 3.82
C LEU A 155 -7.69 6.64 4.57
N VAL A 156 -6.97 5.59 4.23
CA VAL A 156 -5.55 5.45 4.52
C VAL A 156 -4.78 5.70 3.23
N TYR A 157 -3.81 6.59 3.33
CA TYR A 157 -2.85 6.92 2.29
C TYR A 157 -1.51 6.31 2.65
N PHE A 158 -0.81 5.77 1.67
CA PHE A 158 0.62 5.50 1.80
C PHE A 158 1.34 5.66 0.46
N LYS A 159 2.61 6.01 0.54
CA LYS A 159 3.53 6.11 -0.60
C LYS A 159 4.66 5.10 -0.43
N GLU A 160 4.98 4.38 -1.51
CA GLU A 160 6.04 3.37 -1.52
C GLU A 160 6.90 3.48 -2.79
N THR A 161 8.11 2.92 -2.75
CA THR A 161 9.10 2.97 -3.85
C THR A 161 9.34 1.63 -4.53
N GLN A 162 8.59 0.59 -4.15
CA GLN A 162 8.71 -0.75 -4.74
C GLN A 162 8.14 -0.80 -6.15
N THR A 163 6.99 -0.14 -6.37
CA THR A 163 6.31 -0.09 -7.67
C THR A 163 6.97 0.90 -8.61
N LYS A 164 7.37 2.08 -8.10
CA LYS A 164 8.07 3.12 -8.85
C LYS A 164 9.14 3.78 -7.99
N PRO A 165 10.36 3.99 -8.52
CA PRO A 165 11.46 4.61 -7.76
C PRO A 165 11.13 6.02 -7.22
N GLU A 166 10.35 6.82 -7.97
CA GLU A 166 9.88 8.14 -7.56
C GLU A 166 8.77 8.09 -6.49
N GLY A 167 8.25 6.91 -6.24
CA GLY A 167 7.21 6.60 -5.28
C GLY A 167 5.81 6.50 -5.91
N GLN A 168 5.16 5.38 -5.65
CA GLN A 168 3.76 5.14 -5.99
C GLN A 168 2.86 5.44 -4.80
N ILE A 169 1.77 6.14 -5.06
CA ILE A 169 0.76 6.50 -4.07
C ILE A 169 -0.39 5.50 -4.11
N HIS A 170 -0.85 5.09 -2.94
CA HIS A 170 -1.99 4.22 -2.74
C HIS A 170 -2.99 4.86 -1.78
N PHE A 171 -4.30 4.69 -2.08
CA PHE A 171 -5.41 5.12 -1.24
C PHE A 171 -6.36 3.95 -1.06
N PHE A 172 -6.70 3.65 0.18
CA PHE A 172 -7.72 2.65 0.50
C PHE A 172 -8.73 3.22 1.49
N PRO A 173 -10.03 2.90 1.34
CA PRO A 173 -11.00 3.25 2.36
C PRO A 173 -10.68 2.50 3.67
N VAL A 174 -10.85 3.19 4.80
CA VAL A 174 -10.64 2.59 6.13
C VAL A 174 -11.84 1.72 6.47
N LEU A 175 -11.85 0.51 5.93
CA LEU A 175 -12.86 -0.52 6.15
C LEU A 175 -12.51 -1.48 7.31
N PHE A 176 -11.59 -1.05 8.18
CA PHE A 176 -11.05 -1.81 9.32
C PHE A 176 -11.23 -1.02 10.60
N GLN A 177 -11.03 -1.68 11.75
CA GLN A 177 -10.97 -1.00 13.03
C GLN A 177 -9.82 0.02 13.02
N ALA A 178 -10.17 1.31 12.94
CA ALA A 178 -9.21 2.39 12.68
C ALA A 178 -8.08 2.47 13.72
N LYS A 179 -8.40 2.20 15.01
CA LYS A 179 -7.41 2.20 16.09
C LYS A 179 -6.40 1.08 15.94
N GLU A 180 -6.85 -0.11 15.58
CA GLU A 180 -6.01 -1.29 15.36
C GLU A 180 -5.14 -1.10 14.11
N LEU A 181 -5.76 -0.67 12.99
CA LEU A 181 -5.03 -0.36 11.76
C LEU A 181 -3.94 0.70 11.99
N TYR A 182 -4.27 1.78 12.71
CA TYR A 182 -3.29 2.83 13.03
C TYR A 182 -2.12 2.28 13.86
N GLY A 183 -2.43 1.45 14.86
CA GLY A 183 -1.42 0.85 15.74
C GLY A 183 -0.43 -0.02 14.97
N VAL A 184 -0.93 -0.92 14.13
CA VAL A 184 -0.09 -1.82 13.36
C VAL A 184 0.69 -1.09 12.26
N MET A 185 0.11 -0.11 11.60
CA MET A 185 0.84 0.71 10.62
C MET A 185 1.97 1.50 11.28
N LYS A 186 1.72 2.10 12.45
CA LYS A 186 2.76 2.80 13.21
C LYS A 186 3.91 1.87 13.62
N GLU A 187 3.58 0.64 14.01
CA GLU A 187 4.57 -0.37 14.41
C GLU A 187 5.42 -0.84 13.23
N ARG A 188 4.80 -1.04 12.05
CA ARG A 188 5.41 -1.70 10.88
C ARG A 188 5.98 -0.72 9.85
N CYS A 189 5.25 0.35 9.59
CA CYS A 189 5.58 1.33 8.55
C CYS A 189 6.20 2.63 9.10
N GLY A 190 6.41 2.72 10.43
CA GLY A 190 6.94 3.92 11.07
C GLY A 190 5.89 4.98 11.40
N SER A 191 6.34 6.19 11.77
CA SER A 191 5.45 7.26 12.20
C SER A 191 4.61 7.81 11.04
N SER A 192 3.33 8.06 11.31
CA SER A 192 2.45 8.74 10.37
C SER A 192 2.85 10.21 10.17
N VAL A 193 2.61 10.77 8.98
CA VAL A 193 2.86 12.19 8.68
C VAL A 193 2.03 13.10 9.60
N ASN A 194 0.79 12.72 9.91
CA ASN A 194 -0.11 13.48 10.77
C ASN A 194 -0.13 12.98 12.23
N SER A 195 0.99 12.45 12.73
CA SER A 195 1.14 11.94 14.10
C SER A 195 1.39 13.04 15.15
N GLY A 196 1.14 14.32 14.81
CA GLY A 196 1.18 15.44 15.73
C GLY A 196 -0.01 15.46 16.67
#